data_360921cbcebbe0b5b2477df371cb3f2e
#
_entry.id   360921cbcebbe0b5b2477df371cb3f2e
#
_cell.length_a   1.000
_cell.length_b   1.000
_cell.length_c   1.000
_cell.angle_alpha   90.00
_cell.angle_beta   90.00
_cell.angle_gamma   90.00
#
_symmetry.space_group_name_H-M   'P 1'
#
loop_
_entity.id
_entity.type
_entity.pdbx_description
1 polymer ?
#
loop_
_entity_poly.entity_id
_entity_poly.type
_entity_poly.pdbx_seq_one_letter_code
_entity_poly.pdbx_strand_id
1 'polypeptide(L)'
;MRHRRRATLCAALAVTGAGLSWRTPAAAADDQQVSVRTELGAEYDDNVHRAEQINGDRVTLVGSGLTRAVVALSAADRLSDRQDVAFSALGALKLFAAPAARNENVGVVETAGAWNLRLGPLSRLGAGVTYYEAIQAGTPTERALTAERDGVLEARDFRSVVPSLRLWHALGAGSALGLSAGYRWFVYKPLRDYDFQAPVATLEHRFTRETEDGAAEWSLATALTGELRRFAGPRLLAGGADGSGARHVDQFVTGQLDVTRTGAVLLGAGYALQWNRSNSYGEGLLRHIASLRFAAPLPFGFYLAARGELVLVGYHDQLPLLTDPSGGVNASIEEETRSEVRAELSRDLGAGLQLLGRYVFYANAIGQGEYRRQTATLSLVYSTN
;
A
#
# COMPACT_ATOMS: atom_id res chain seq x y z
N MET A 1 43.41 -11.31 -13.13
CA MET A 1 42.25 -10.38 -13.21
C MET A 1 40.97 -11.20 -13.08
N ARG A 2 40.34 -11.24 -11.89
CA ARG A 2 39.13 -11.96 -11.63
C ARG A 2 37.96 -10.93 -11.54
N HIS A 3 37.15 -10.84 -12.57
CA HIS A 3 35.93 -10.07 -12.55
C HIS A 3 34.98 -10.68 -11.52
N ARG A 4 34.83 -10.04 -10.36
CA ARG A 4 33.73 -10.28 -9.43
C ARG A 4 32.49 -9.64 -10.02
N ARG A 5 31.59 -10.43 -10.59
CA ARG A 5 30.21 -10.01 -10.88
C ARG A 5 29.54 -9.75 -9.55
N ARG A 6 29.31 -8.49 -9.22
CA ARG A 6 28.44 -8.09 -8.10
C ARG A 6 27.00 -8.38 -8.55
N ALA A 7 26.41 -9.42 -8.00
CA ALA A 7 24.97 -9.65 -8.14
C ALA A 7 24.27 -8.54 -7.36
N THR A 8 23.69 -7.57 -8.07
CA THR A 8 22.82 -6.54 -7.49
C THR A 8 21.49 -7.21 -7.15
N LEU A 9 21.30 -7.52 -5.88
CA LEU A 9 20.07 -8.13 -5.36
C LEU A 9 18.99 -7.05 -5.32
N CYS A 10 18.18 -6.95 -6.38
CA CYS A 10 16.97 -6.14 -6.38
C CYS A 10 15.86 -6.92 -5.66
N ALA A 11 15.79 -6.82 -4.34
CA ALA A 11 14.63 -7.26 -3.59
C ALA A 11 13.47 -6.29 -3.84
N ALA A 12 12.61 -6.62 -4.81
CA ALA A 12 11.34 -5.92 -5.00
C ALA A 12 10.37 -6.36 -3.90
N LEU A 13 10.41 -5.70 -2.74
CA LEU A 13 9.33 -5.77 -1.77
C LEU A 13 8.11 -5.04 -2.38
N ALA A 14 7.07 -5.79 -2.71
CA ALA A 14 5.78 -5.22 -3.04
C ALA A 14 5.23 -4.51 -1.80
N VAL A 15 5.33 -3.19 -1.79
CA VAL A 15 4.73 -2.34 -0.76
C VAL A 15 3.27 -2.13 -1.14
N THR A 16 2.38 -2.88 -0.51
CA THR A 16 0.96 -2.52 -0.44
C THR A 16 0.83 -1.50 0.68
N GLY A 17 0.69 -0.24 0.34
CA GLY A 17 0.50 0.85 1.31
C GLY A 17 0.95 2.16 0.71
N ALA A 18 0.02 3.07 0.55
CA ALA A 18 0.08 4.43 0.06
C ALA A 18 1.44 5.14 0.20
N GLY A 19 2.26 5.01 -0.81
CA GLY A 19 3.55 5.67 -0.89
C GLY A 19 4.40 4.97 -1.93
N LEU A 20 4.08 5.19 -3.21
CA LEU A 20 5.00 4.83 -4.30
C LEU A 20 6.31 5.61 -4.07
N SER A 21 7.22 5.01 -3.30
CA SER A 21 8.60 5.44 -3.32
C SER A 21 9.14 5.09 -4.71
N TRP A 22 9.09 6.05 -5.61
CA TRP A 22 9.81 5.99 -6.87
C TRP A 22 11.29 5.75 -6.54
N ARG A 23 11.71 4.50 -6.54
CA ARG A 23 13.13 4.22 -6.63
C ARG A 23 13.54 4.74 -7.99
N THR A 24 14.24 5.85 -8.02
CA THR A 24 15.03 6.19 -9.20
C THR A 24 15.92 4.98 -9.47
N PRO A 25 15.81 4.32 -10.61
CA PRO A 25 16.78 3.30 -10.97
C PRO A 25 18.14 3.98 -10.90
N ALA A 26 19.08 3.36 -10.17
CA ALA A 26 20.46 3.77 -10.21
C ALA A 26 20.87 3.81 -11.68
N ALA A 27 21.47 4.91 -12.10
CA ALA A 27 21.91 5.13 -13.47
C ALA A 27 22.82 3.98 -13.91
N ALA A 28 22.23 2.95 -14.51
CA ALA A 28 22.95 1.91 -15.23
C ALA A 28 22.94 2.29 -16.70
N ALA A 29 24.09 2.20 -17.29
CA ALA A 29 24.40 2.64 -18.62
C ALA A 29 23.94 1.63 -19.68
N ASP A 30 22.63 1.43 -19.88
CA ASP A 30 22.13 0.79 -21.11
C ASP A 30 20.70 1.28 -21.36
N ASP A 31 20.43 1.64 -22.59
CA ASP A 31 19.42 2.60 -23.01
C ASP A 31 17.96 2.17 -22.83
N GLN A 32 17.67 0.90 -22.68
CA GLN A 32 16.28 0.42 -22.46
C GLN A 32 16.26 -0.74 -21.48
N GLN A 33 15.43 -0.65 -20.44
CA GLN A 33 15.20 -1.73 -19.51
C GLN A 33 13.71 -2.08 -19.51
N VAL A 34 13.39 -3.31 -19.84
CA VAL A 34 12.05 -3.87 -19.71
C VAL A 34 12.12 -5.09 -18.81
N SER A 35 11.31 -5.14 -17.78
CA SER A 35 11.17 -6.34 -16.96
C SER A 35 9.71 -6.75 -16.83
N VAL A 36 9.49 -8.06 -16.84
CA VAL A 36 8.19 -8.68 -16.62
C VAL A 36 8.32 -9.63 -15.44
N ARG A 37 7.40 -9.54 -14.51
CA ARG A 37 7.27 -10.49 -13.39
C ARG A 37 5.88 -11.06 -13.39
N THR A 38 5.77 -12.38 -13.32
CA THR A 38 4.50 -13.09 -13.17
C THR A 38 4.53 -13.94 -11.91
N GLU A 39 3.42 -13.99 -11.19
CA GLU A 39 3.22 -14.84 -10.01
C GLU A 39 1.92 -15.61 -10.21
N LEU A 40 1.98 -16.93 -10.08
CA LEU A 40 0.81 -17.78 -10.03
C LEU A 40 0.90 -18.64 -8.77
N GLY A 41 -0.14 -18.63 -7.95
CA GLY A 41 -0.12 -19.31 -6.67
C GLY A 41 -1.48 -19.77 -6.19
N ALA A 42 -1.44 -20.70 -5.26
CA ALA A 42 -2.56 -21.08 -4.41
C ALA A 42 -2.40 -20.38 -3.05
N GLU A 43 -3.49 -19.85 -2.53
CA GLU A 43 -3.54 -19.19 -1.23
C GLU A 43 -4.71 -19.78 -0.43
N TYR A 44 -4.57 -19.88 0.87
CA TYR A 44 -5.65 -20.17 1.81
C TYR A 44 -5.85 -18.97 2.71
N ASP A 45 -7.11 -18.60 2.91
CA ASP A 45 -7.55 -17.49 3.75
C ASP A 45 -8.57 -18.03 4.74
N ASP A 46 -8.32 -17.90 6.04
CA ASP A 46 -9.16 -18.45 7.11
C ASP A 46 -10.34 -17.55 7.50
N ASN A 47 -10.31 -16.27 7.06
CA ASN A 47 -11.37 -15.29 7.35
C ASN A 47 -11.61 -14.39 6.12
N VAL A 48 -12.21 -14.96 5.08
CA VAL A 48 -12.41 -14.30 3.78
C VAL A 48 -13.26 -13.04 3.89
N HIS A 49 -14.32 -13.08 4.70
CA HIS A 49 -15.23 -11.95 4.91
C HIS A 49 -14.71 -10.94 5.92
N ARG A 50 -13.52 -11.18 6.49
CA ARG A 50 -12.91 -10.30 7.49
C ARG A 50 -13.81 -10.03 8.68
N ALA A 51 -14.57 -11.06 9.06
CA ALA A 51 -15.49 -10.97 10.18
C ALA A 51 -14.75 -10.76 11.48
N GLU A 52 -15.29 -9.91 12.34
CA GLU A 52 -14.77 -9.59 13.67
C GLU A 52 -15.68 -10.22 14.74
N GLN A 53 -15.09 -10.71 15.82
CA GLN A 53 -15.84 -11.21 16.96
C GLN A 53 -16.07 -10.04 17.94
N ILE A 54 -17.31 -9.61 18.08
CA ILE A 54 -17.69 -8.53 18.98
C ILE A 54 -18.32 -9.14 20.24
N ASN A 55 -17.86 -8.74 21.43
CA ASN A 55 -18.44 -9.08 22.73
C ASN A 55 -18.60 -10.59 23.03
N GLY A 56 -17.74 -11.45 22.45
CA GLY A 56 -17.79 -12.89 22.68
C GLY A 56 -18.82 -13.66 21.85
N ASP A 57 -19.53 -12.97 20.96
CA ASP A 57 -20.38 -13.63 19.97
C ASP A 57 -19.53 -14.39 18.97
N ARG A 58 -19.84 -15.68 18.79
CA ARG A 58 -19.12 -16.53 17.83
C ARG A 58 -19.62 -16.23 16.42
N VAL A 59 -18.89 -15.40 15.71
CA VAL A 59 -19.07 -15.24 14.25
C VAL A 59 -18.52 -16.48 13.56
N THR A 60 -19.27 -17.07 12.63
CA THR A 60 -18.77 -18.16 11.81
C THR A 60 -17.79 -17.62 10.79
N LEU A 61 -16.49 -17.88 11.00
CA LEU A 61 -15.46 -17.52 10.05
C LEU A 61 -15.58 -18.40 8.79
N VAL A 62 -15.52 -17.80 7.63
CA VAL A 62 -15.50 -18.50 6.34
C VAL A 62 -14.08 -18.57 5.84
N GLY A 63 -13.53 -19.78 5.82
CA GLY A 63 -12.22 -20.05 5.20
C GLY A 63 -12.39 -20.47 3.73
N SER A 64 -11.46 -20.11 2.88
CA SER A 64 -11.45 -20.54 1.48
C SER A 64 -10.04 -20.66 0.93
N GLY A 65 -9.83 -21.70 0.12
CA GLY A 65 -8.74 -21.71 -0.84
C GLY A 65 -9.04 -20.73 -1.97
N LEU A 66 -8.01 -20.15 -2.56
CA LEU A 66 -8.13 -19.27 -3.71
C LEU A 66 -6.95 -19.41 -4.65
N THR A 67 -7.16 -19.06 -5.91
CA THR A 67 -6.09 -18.86 -6.89
C THR A 67 -5.70 -17.38 -6.91
N ARG A 68 -4.39 -17.14 -6.87
CA ARG A 68 -3.78 -15.82 -6.99
C ARG A 68 -2.96 -15.76 -8.26
N ALA A 69 -3.16 -14.71 -9.07
CA ALA A 69 -2.34 -14.39 -10.22
C ALA A 69 -1.91 -12.93 -10.15
N VAL A 70 -0.64 -12.65 -10.44
CA VAL A 70 -0.11 -11.28 -10.52
C VAL A 70 0.78 -11.20 -11.76
N VAL A 71 0.64 -10.10 -12.51
CA VAL A 71 1.53 -9.73 -13.61
C VAL A 71 2.00 -8.31 -13.35
N ALA A 72 3.30 -8.11 -13.35
CA ALA A 72 3.90 -6.78 -13.25
C ALA A 72 4.84 -6.56 -14.45
N LEU A 73 4.74 -5.38 -15.02
CA LEU A 73 5.59 -4.89 -16.10
C LEU A 73 6.27 -3.62 -15.63
N SER A 74 7.56 -3.48 -15.86
CA SER A 74 8.24 -2.19 -15.75
C SER A 74 9.10 -1.95 -16.98
N ALA A 75 9.12 -0.70 -17.43
CA ALA A 75 9.93 -0.24 -18.54
C ALA A 75 10.55 1.11 -18.16
N ALA A 76 11.81 1.30 -18.52
CA ALA A 76 12.49 2.58 -18.38
C ALA A 76 13.33 2.82 -19.64
N ASP A 77 13.36 4.07 -20.09
CA ASP A 77 14.12 4.48 -21.26
C ASP A 77 14.75 5.85 -21.02
N ARG A 78 15.95 6.02 -21.54
CA ARG A 78 16.70 7.27 -21.51
C ARG A 78 16.53 7.99 -22.84
N LEU A 79 15.63 8.97 -22.87
CA LEU A 79 15.33 9.75 -24.08
C LEU A 79 16.50 10.65 -24.49
N SER A 80 17.29 11.11 -23.51
CA SER A 80 18.49 11.93 -23.72
C SER A 80 19.35 11.95 -22.46
N ASP A 81 20.53 12.60 -22.51
CA ASP A 81 21.40 12.77 -21.33
C ASP A 81 20.69 13.48 -20.16
N ARG A 82 19.62 14.17 -20.41
CA ARG A 82 18.87 14.94 -19.40
C ARG A 82 17.48 14.44 -19.13
N GLN A 83 16.98 13.50 -19.92
CA GLN A 83 15.59 13.07 -19.83
C GLN A 83 15.50 11.55 -19.77
N ASP A 84 14.71 11.08 -18.85
CA ASP A 84 14.31 9.68 -18.73
C ASP A 84 12.80 9.55 -18.55
N VAL A 85 12.27 8.42 -19.00
CA VAL A 85 10.89 8.03 -18.81
C VAL A 85 10.86 6.67 -18.13
N ALA A 86 9.85 6.46 -17.30
CA ALA A 86 9.58 5.16 -16.70
C ALA A 86 8.08 4.87 -16.75
N PHE A 87 7.76 3.61 -16.93
CA PHE A 87 6.40 3.09 -16.90
C PHE A 87 6.35 1.84 -16.05
N SER A 88 5.29 1.67 -15.27
CA SER A 88 5.00 0.43 -14.60
C SER A 88 3.52 0.10 -14.70
N ALA A 89 3.21 -1.20 -14.78
CA ALA A 89 1.84 -1.71 -14.72
C ALA A 89 1.83 -2.98 -13.87
N LEU A 90 0.79 -3.14 -13.06
CA LEU A 90 0.52 -4.33 -12.26
C LEU A 90 -0.93 -4.70 -12.44
N GLY A 91 -1.19 -5.97 -12.76
CA GLY A 91 -2.49 -6.59 -12.71
C GLY A 91 -2.46 -7.72 -11.68
N ALA A 92 -3.44 -7.79 -10.79
CA ALA A 92 -3.57 -8.87 -9.82
C ALA A 92 -5.00 -9.38 -9.78
N LEU A 93 -5.16 -10.68 -9.52
CA LEU A 93 -6.45 -11.35 -9.44
C LEU A 93 -6.43 -12.35 -8.30
N LYS A 94 -7.51 -12.37 -7.50
CA LYS A 94 -7.80 -13.41 -6.49
C LYS A 94 -9.17 -14.01 -6.77
N LEU A 95 -9.22 -15.32 -6.92
CA LEU A 95 -10.44 -16.08 -7.21
C LEU A 95 -10.64 -17.13 -6.13
N PHE A 96 -11.68 -16.94 -5.31
CA PHE A 96 -12.03 -17.81 -4.21
C PHE A 96 -12.77 -19.07 -4.70
N ALA A 97 -12.38 -20.22 -4.16
CA ALA A 97 -12.96 -21.51 -4.52
C ALA A 97 -14.32 -21.75 -3.86
N ALA A 98 -14.47 -21.36 -2.59
CA ALA A 98 -15.70 -21.56 -1.84
C ALA A 98 -16.84 -20.71 -2.40
N PRO A 99 -18.04 -21.28 -2.67
CA PRO A 99 -19.19 -20.51 -3.18
C PRO A 99 -19.55 -19.31 -2.30
N ALA A 100 -19.49 -19.46 -0.98
CA ALA A 100 -19.77 -18.39 -0.02
C ALA A 100 -18.77 -17.23 -0.07
N ALA A 101 -17.58 -17.45 -0.64
CA ALA A 101 -16.52 -16.46 -0.74
C ALA A 101 -16.39 -15.83 -2.13
N ARG A 102 -17.22 -16.20 -3.11
CA ARG A 102 -17.08 -15.74 -4.50
C ARG A 102 -17.29 -14.24 -4.70
N ASN A 103 -18.09 -13.60 -3.85
CA ASN A 103 -18.25 -12.14 -3.83
C ASN A 103 -17.01 -11.41 -3.36
N GLU A 104 -16.04 -12.10 -2.76
CA GLU A 104 -14.74 -11.55 -2.39
C GLU A 104 -13.68 -11.68 -3.52
N ASN A 105 -14.06 -12.23 -4.68
CA ASN A 105 -13.17 -12.21 -5.84
C ASN A 105 -12.79 -10.76 -6.17
N VAL A 106 -11.51 -10.51 -6.30
CA VAL A 106 -10.99 -9.16 -6.52
C VAL A 106 -9.96 -9.13 -7.63
N GLY A 107 -10.09 -8.14 -8.52
CA GLY A 107 -9.09 -7.74 -9.48
C GLY A 107 -8.51 -6.38 -9.10
N VAL A 108 -7.20 -6.20 -9.33
CA VAL A 108 -6.52 -4.93 -9.11
C VAL A 108 -5.73 -4.60 -10.36
N VAL A 109 -5.80 -3.33 -10.77
CA VAL A 109 -4.94 -2.76 -11.80
C VAL A 109 -4.25 -1.53 -11.23
N GLU A 110 -2.94 -1.47 -11.35
CA GLU A 110 -2.15 -0.30 -11.02
C GLU A 110 -1.26 0.05 -12.20
N THR A 111 -1.21 1.31 -12.58
CA THR A 111 -0.27 1.79 -13.60
C THR A 111 0.36 3.10 -13.15
N ALA A 112 1.62 3.29 -13.51
CA ALA A 112 2.30 4.55 -13.25
C ALA A 112 3.20 4.91 -14.44
N GLY A 113 3.16 6.19 -14.81
CA GLY A 113 4.05 6.78 -15.80
C GLY A 113 4.80 7.95 -15.18
N ALA A 114 6.08 8.09 -15.51
CA ALA A 114 6.90 9.19 -15.07
C ALA A 114 7.82 9.68 -16.18
N TRP A 115 8.02 10.97 -16.22
CA TRP A 115 9.05 11.64 -16.99
C TRP A 115 9.90 12.46 -16.05
N ASN A 116 11.22 12.43 -16.23
CA ASN A 116 12.17 13.17 -15.41
C ASN A 116 13.08 14.01 -16.31
N LEU A 117 13.39 15.21 -15.86
CA LEU A 117 14.29 16.16 -16.51
C LEU A 117 15.38 16.58 -15.52
N ARG A 118 16.65 16.39 -15.88
CA ARG A 118 17.79 16.97 -15.15
C ARG A 118 17.91 18.44 -15.50
N LEU A 119 17.62 19.30 -14.52
CA LEU A 119 17.79 20.76 -14.65
C LEU A 119 19.25 21.19 -14.51
N GLY A 120 20.06 20.35 -13.88
CA GLY A 120 21.48 20.56 -13.63
C GLY A 120 22.08 19.37 -12.85
N PRO A 121 23.30 19.46 -12.35
CA PRO A 121 23.96 18.38 -11.64
C PRO A 121 23.26 18.02 -10.32
N LEU A 122 22.59 18.98 -9.68
CA LEU A 122 21.98 18.82 -8.37
C LEU A 122 20.46 18.73 -8.39
N SER A 123 19.79 19.10 -9.51
CA SER A 123 18.32 19.24 -9.52
C SER A 123 17.69 18.41 -10.61
N ARG A 124 16.52 17.84 -10.28
CA ARG A 124 15.65 17.09 -11.22
C ARG A 124 14.22 17.52 -11.05
N LEU A 125 13.54 17.73 -12.16
CA LEU A 125 12.11 17.92 -12.23
C LEU A 125 11.48 16.63 -12.76
N GLY A 126 10.41 16.17 -12.14
CA GLY A 126 9.62 15.03 -12.59
C GLY A 126 8.16 15.38 -12.78
N ALA A 127 7.53 14.78 -13.76
CA ALA A 127 6.09 14.74 -13.91
C ALA A 127 5.63 13.30 -13.97
N GLY A 128 4.51 12.98 -13.35
CA GLY A 128 4.02 11.61 -13.33
C GLY A 128 2.52 11.51 -13.17
N VAL A 129 2.00 10.34 -13.46
CA VAL A 129 0.61 9.97 -13.20
C VAL A 129 0.57 8.56 -12.66
N THR A 130 -0.24 8.34 -11.62
CA THR A 130 -0.58 7.01 -11.13
C THR A 130 -2.06 6.76 -11.31
N TYR A 131 -2.40 5.56 -11.71
CA TYR A 131 -3.75 5.04 -11.77
C TYR A 131 -3.83 3.78 -10.94
N TYR A 132 -4.86 3.68 -10.12
CA TYR A 132 -5.18 2.48 -9.35
C TYR A 132 -6.67 2.19 -9.47
N GLU A 133 -7.02 0.93 -9.70
CA GLU A 133 -8.40 0.47 -9.70
C GLU A 133 -8.48 -0.90 -9.01
N ALA A 134 -9.37 -1.01 -8.06
CA ALA A 134 -9.82 -2.28 -7.51
C ALA A 134 -11.23 -2.58 -8.03
N ILE A 135 -11.44 -3.83 -8.42
CA ILE A 135 -12.72 -4.35 -8.93
C ILE A 135 -13.00 -5.60 -8.11
N GLN A 136 -14.12 -5.61 -7.40
CA GLN A 136 -14.54 -6.76 -6.65
C GLN A 136 -15.79 -7.38 -7.30
N ALA A 137 -15.87 -8.71 -7.36
CA ALA A 137 -17.04 -9.41 -7.87
C ALA A 137 -18.22 -9.33 -6.87
N GLY A 138 -19.42 -9.11 -7.34
CA GLY A 138 -20.66 -9.01 -6.54
C GLY A 138 -21.56 -7.92 -7.11
N THR A 139 -22.85 -8.08 -6.97
CA THR A 139 -23.81 -7.09 -7.47
C THR A 139 -23.87 -5.90 -6.51
N PRO A 140 -23.93 -4.66 -7.00
CA PRO A 140 -24.08 -3.48 -6.16
C PRO A 140 -25.30 -3.56 -5.23
N THR A 141 -26.35 -4.28 -5.66
CA THR A 141 -27.62 -4.43 -4.92
C THR A 141 -27.48 -5.36 -3.71
N GLU A 142 -26.75 -6.47 -3.84
CA GLU A 142 -26.49 -7.38 -2.72
C GLU A 142 -25.60 -6.72 -1.67
N ARG A 143 -24.64 -5.89 -2.13
CA ARG A 143 -23.73 -5.16 -1.26
C ARG A 143 -24.38 -3.94 -0.59
N ALA A 144 -25.27 -3.25 -1.27
CA ALA A 144 -26.03 -2.17 -0.65
C ALA A 144 -26.85 -2.66 0.54
N LEU A 145 -27.41 -3.88 0.44
CA LEU A 145 -28.18 -4.49 1.53
C LEU A 145 -27.27 -5.00 2.67
N THR A 146 -26.07 -5.49 2.36
CA THR A 146 -25.07 -5.88 3.35
C THR A 146 -24.29 -4.66 3.88
N ALA A 147 -24.04 -3.64 3.05
CA ALA A 147 -23.38 -2.41 3.48
C ALA A 147 -24.20 -1.60 4.51
N GLU A 148 -25.50 -1.65 4.48
CA GLU A 148 -26.34 -1.12 5.57
C GLU A 148 -26.19 -1.92 6.88
N ARG A 149 -25.79 -3.21 6.79
CA ARG A 149 -25.55 -4.07 7.96
C ARG A 149 -24.10 -4.10 8.41
N ASP A 150 -23.14 -4.08 7.46
CA ASP A 150 -21.73 -4.40 7.73
C ASP A 150 -20.76 -3.21 7.52
N GLY A 151 -21.32 -2.02 7.28
CA GLY A 151 -20.55 -0.80 7.05
C GLY A 151 -19.86 -0.71 5.69
N VAL A 152 -19.79 0.48 5.21
CA VAL A 152 -19.45 0.91 3.84
C VAL A 152 -18.02 0.57 3.42
N LEU A 153 -17.14 0.20 4.33
CA LEU A 153 -15.68 0.09 4.09
C LEU A 153 -15.22 -1.24 3.52
N GLU A 154 -16.06 -2.26 3.45
CA GLU A 154 -15.69 -3.56 2.90
C GLU A 154 -15.75 -3.66 1.37
N ALA A 155 -16.49 -2.78 0.71
CA ALA A 155 -16.56 -2.76 -0.74
C ALA A 155 -15.33 -2.05 -1.33
N ARG A 156 -14.39 -2.82 -1.87
CA ARG A 156 -13.12 -2.34 -2.45
C ARG A 156 -13.21 -1.85 -3.88
N ASP A 157 -14.39 -1.57 -4.35
CA ASP A 157 -14.65 -1.12 -5.71
C ASP A 157 -14.35 0.38 -5.84
N PHE A 158 -13.09 0.73 -6.04
CA PHE A 158 -12.71 2.12 -6.23
C PHE A 158 -11.65 2.28 -7.32
N ARG A 159 -11.54 3.48 -7.82
CA ARG A 159 -10.44 3.93 -8.67
C ARG A 159 -9.86 5.24 -8.19
N SER A 160 -8.57 5.41 -8.42
CA SER A 160 -7.84 6.63 -8.08
C SER A 160 -6.90 7.02 -9.20
N VAL A 161 -6.86 8.32 -9.55
CA VAL A 161 -5.91 8.90 -10.49
C VAL A 161 -5.19 10.03 -9.80
N VAL A 162 -3.86 10.06 -9.90
CA VAL A 162 -3.03 11.09 -9.26
C VAL A 162 -1.94 11.57 -10.22
N PRO A 163 -2.17 12.63 -11.01
CA PRO A 163 -1.08 13.37 -11.64
C PRO A 163 -0.29 14.12 -10.57
N SER A 164 1.01 14.23 -10.79
CA SER A 164 1.92 14.89 -9.86
C SER A 164 3.12 15.52 -10.56
N LEU A 165 3.65 16.58 -9.95
CA LEU A 165 4.95 17.19 -10.26
C LEU A 165 5.86 17.01 -9.06
N ARG A 166 7.14 16.80 -9.30
CA ARG A 166 8.15 16.63 -8.23
C ARG A 166 9.44 17.34 -8.60
N LEU A 167 10.00 18.04 -7.64
CA LEU A 167 11.32 18.66 -7.72
C LEU A 167 12.23 17.96 -6.68
N TRP A 168 13.38 17.49 -7.12
CA TRP A 168 14.45 16.99 -6.26
C TRP A 168 15.67 17.90 -6.35
N HIS A 169 16.31 18.15 -5.21
CA HIS A 169 17.55 18.90 -5.11
C HIS A 169 18.53 18.19 -4.17
N ALA A 170 19.71 17.86 -4.67
CA ALA A 170 20.80 17.32 -3.85
C ALA A 170 21.43 18.44 -3.03
N LEU A 171 21.48 18.25 -1.71
CA LEU A 171 22.03 19.23 -0.75
C LEU A 171 23.51 19.03 -0.47
N GLY A 172 24.06 17.85 -0.84
CA GLY A 172 25.46 17.47 -0.61
C GLY A 172 25.60 15.94 -0.59
N ALA A 173 26.73 15.45 -0.10
CA ALA A 173 27.05 14.02 -0.09
C ALA A 173 25.94 13.20 0.61
N GLY A 174 25.21 12.44 -0.18
CA GLY A 174 24.18 11.54 0.29
C GLY A 174 22.86 12.19 0.73
N SER A 175 22.71 13.52 0.69
CA SER A 175 21.52 14.24 1.14
C SER A 175 20.75 14.85 -0.02
N ALA A 176 19.42 14.71 -0.04
CA ALA A 176 18.54 15.28 -1.04
C ALA A 176 17.21 15.72 -0.45
N LEU A 177 16.67 16.81 -0.96
CA LEU A 177 15.36 17.36 -0.62
C LEU A 177 14.42 17.21 -1.82
N GLY A 178 13.20 16.74 -1.57
CA GLY A 178 12.13 16.57 -2.55
C GLY A 178 10.92 17.40 -2.18
N LEU A 179 10.33 18.05 -3.17
CA LEU A 179 9.02 18.70 -3.07
C LEU A 179 8.12 18.12 -4.16
N SER A 180 6.95 17.64 -3.80
CA SER A 180 5.96 17.19 -4.78
C SER A 180 4.61 17.83 -4.54
N ALA A 181 3.87 18.04 -5.63
CA ALA A 181 2.49 18.49 -5.62
C ALA A 181 1.70 17.64 -6.62
N GLY A 182 0.49 17.29 -6.26
CA GLY A 182 -0.39 16.45 -7.08
C GLY A 182 -1.86 16.75 -6.82
N TYR A 183 -2.69 16.09 -7.58
CA TYR A 183 -4.13 16.15 -7.41
C TYR A 183 -4.73 14.77 -7.54
N ARG A 184 -5.51 14.33 -6.55
CA ARG A 184 -6.15 13.02 -6.51
C ARG A 184 -7.61 13.14 -6.88
N TRP A 185 -8.04 12.34 -7.85
CA TRP A 185 -9.44 12.01 -8.09
C TRP A 185 -9.67 10.59 -7.59
N PHE A 186 -10.57 10.46 -6.64
CA PHE A 186 -10.97 9.19 -6.07
C PHE A 186 -12.46 8.95 -6.31
N VAL A 187 -12.80 7.81 -6.87
CA VAL A 187 -14.18 7.41 -7.17
C VAL A 187 -14.45 6.09 -6.47
N TYR A 188 -15.43 6.11 -5.59
CA TYR A 188 -15.91 4.95 -4.87
C TYR A 188 -17.19 4.43 -5.52
N LYS A 189 -17.10 3.33 -6.27
CA LYS A 189 -18.18 2.88 -7.15
C LYS A 189 -19.49 2.51 -6.42
N PRO A 190 -19.45 1.89 -5.22
CA PRO A 190 -20.68 1.52 -4.51
C PRO A 190 -21.48 2.73 -4.01
N LEU A 191 -20.81 3.79 -3.56
CA LEU A 191 -21.44 4.96 -2.96
C LEU A 191 -20.73 6.25 -3.39
N ARG A 192 -21.36 6.99 -4.29
CA ARG A 192 -20.78 8.24 -4.83
C ARG A 192 -20.53 9.33 -3.80
N ASP A 193 -21.21 9.27 -2.65
CA ASP A 193 -20.98 10.23 -1.57
C ASP A 193 -19.55 10.16 -1.01
N TYR A 194 -18.86 9.02 -1.20
CA TYR A 194 -17.45 8.83 -0.84
C TYR A 194 -16.47 9.17 -1.97
N ASP A 195 -16.98 9.60 -3.14
CA ASP A 195 -16.10 10.19 -4.16
C ASP A 195 -15.47 11.45 -3.60
N PHE A 196 -14.17 11.63 -3.80
CA PHE A 196 -13.51 12.85 -3.39
C PHE A 196 -12.45 13.32 -4.38
N GLN A 197 -12.11 14.57 -4.25
CA GLN A 197 -11.02 15.23 -4.93
C GLN A 197 -10.09 15.86 -3.89
N ALA A 198 -8.78 15.75 -4.12
CA ALA A 198 -7.81 16.23 -3.14
C ALA A 198 -6.53 16.77 -3.78
N PRO A 199 -6.17 18.03 -3.56
CA PRO A 199 -4.79 18.48 -3.71
C PRO A 199 -3.93 17.77 -2.66
N VAL A 200 -2.73 17.36 -3.08
CA VAL A 200 -1.74 16.65 -2.26
C VAL A 200 -0.41 17.35 -2.41
N ALA A 201 0.29 17.60 -1.32
CA ALA A 201 1.66 18.11 -1.34
C ALA A 201 2.53 17.30 -0.38
N THR A 202 3.78 17.04 -0.77
CA THR A 202 4.74 16.29 0.05
C THR A 202 6.09 16.98 0.04
N LEU A 203 6.67 17.16 1.21
CA LEU A 203 8.05 17.53 1.42
C LEU A 203 8.81 16.28 1.90
N GLU A 204 9.89 15.91 1.21
CA GLU A 204 10.70 14.73 1.53
C GLU A 204 12.15 15.15 1.75
N HIS A 205 12.81 14.51 2.70
CA HIS A 205 14.26 14.54 2.83
C HIS A 205 14.78 13.11 2.83
N ARG A 206 15.87 12.88 2.10
CA ARG A 206 16.57 11.59 2.05
C ARG A 206 18.04 11.82 2.35
N PHE A 207 18.56 10.94 3.18
CA PHE A 207 19.97 10.86 3.49
C PHE A 207 20.46 9.43 3.32
N THR A 208 21.57 9.24 2.62
CA THR A 208 22.18 7.94 2.37
C THR A 208 23.66 8.03 2.69
N ARG A 209 24.18 7.06 3.44
CA ARG A 209 25.59 6.98 3.78
C ARG A 209 26.07 5.54 3.69
N GLU A 210 27.09 5.31 2.91
CA GLU A 210 27.82 4.04 2.93
C GLU A 210 28.72 3.96 4.17
N THR A 211 28.91 2.74 4.70
CA THR A 211 29.93 2.47 5.73
C THR A 211 31.32 2.61 5.11
N GLU A 212 32.34 2.91 5.94
CA GLU A 212 33.72 3.15 5.48
C GLU A 212 34.30 1.98 4.70
N ASP A 213 33.90 0.76 5.02
CA ASP A 213 34.30 -0.47 4.34
C ASP A 213 33.46 -0.78 3.09
N GLY A 214 32.42 0.03 2.79
CA GLY A 214 31.48 -0.18 1.70
C GLY A 214 30.62 -1.45 1.85
N ALA A 215 30.63 -2.08 3.03
CA ALA A 215 29.90 -3.34 3.27
C ALA A 215 28.43 -3.13 3.56
N ALA A 216 28.02 -1.94 3.99
CA ALA A 216 26.64 -1.60 4.26
C ALA A 216 26.33 -0.15 3.89
N GLU A 217 25.04 0.10 3.64
CA GLU A 217 24.50 1.43 3.40
C GLU A 217 23.42 1.73 4.44
N TRP A 218 23.46 2.93 5.01
CA TRP A 218 22.39 3.48 5.83
C TRP A 218 21.59 4.47 5.02
N SER A 219 20.28 4.37 5.07
CA SER A 219 19.38 5.37 4.52
C SER A 219 18.40 5.86 5.58
N LEU A 220 18.16 7.15 5.58
CA LEU A 220 17.14 7.84 6.36
C LEU A 220 16.23 8.57 5.39
N ALA A 221 14.93 8.33 5.46
CA ALA A 221 13.94 9.07 4.72
C ALA A 221 12.92 9.68 5.69
N THR A 222 12.62 10.96 5.51
CA THR A 222 11.54 11.66 6.20
C THR A 222 10.61 12.27 5.19
N ALA A 223 9.30 12.28 5.47
CA ALA A 223 8.32 12.91 4.63
C ALA A 223 7.24 13.58 5.47
N LEU A 224 6.74 14.72 4.98
CA LEU A 224 5.56 15.39 5.48
C LEU A 224 4.59 15.57 4.31
N THR A 225 3.42 14.94 4.39
CA THR A 225 2.39 14.98 3.35
C THR A 225 1.14 15.65 3.89
N GLY A 226 0.60 16.60 3.14
CA GLY A 226 -0.71 17.20 3.38
C GLY A 226 -1.67 16.86 2.25
N GLU A 227 -2.91 16.54 2.58
CA GLU A 227 -3.99 16.23 1.63
C GLU A 227 -5.30 16.87 2.12
N LEU A 228 -6.00 17.58 1.24
CA LEU A 228 -7.31 18.17 1.51
C LEU A 228 -8.38 17.45 0.69
N ARG A 229 -9.11 16.51 1.29
CA ARG A 229 -10.17 15.73 0.63
C ARG A 229 -11.49 16.48 0.68
N ARG A 230 -12.11 16.66 -0.47
CA ARG A 230 -13.45 17.23 -0.62
C ARG A 230 -14.36 16.17 -1.21
N PHE A 231 -15.25 15.65 -0.38
CA PHE A 231 -16.17 14.59 -0.76
C PHE A 231 -17.38 15.13 -1.53
N ALA A 232 -17.97 14.26 -2.35
CA ALA A 232 -19.21 14.57 -3.07
C ALA A 232 -20.43 14.58 -2.14
N GLY A 233 -20.39 13.73 -1.12
CA GLY A 233 -21.47 13.56 -0.15
C GLY A 233 -21.54 14.64 0.93
N PRO A 234 -22.65 14.67 1.67
CA PRO A 234 -22.83 15.56 2.81
C PRO A 234 -21.96 15.15 3.99
N ARG A 235 -21.65 16.09 4.87
CA ARG A 235 -21.04 15.75 6.16
C ARG A 235 -22.04 15.01 7.04
N LEU A 236 -21.53 14.12 7.88
CA LEU A 236 -22.32 13.45 8.92
C LEU A 236 -22.25 14.24 10.23
N LEU A 237 -23.35 14.27 10.96
CA LEU A 237 -23.48 14.72 12.34
C LEU A 237 -23.74 13.52 13.23
N ALA A 238 -23.64 13.65 14.54
CA ALA A 238 -23.91 12.57 15.50
C ALA A 238 -25.32 11.93 15.37
N GLY A 239 -26.26 12.63 14.73
CA GLY A 239 -27.63 12.16 14.51
C GLY A 239 -27.95 11.78 13.05
N GLY A 240 -26.96 11.70 12.14
CA GLY A 240 -27.17 11.39 10.73
C GLY A 240 -26.64 12.46 9.78
N ALA A 241 -27.09 12.44 8.52
CA ALA A 241 -26.63 13.39 7.51
C ALA A 241 -27.03 14.84 7.85
N ASP A 242 -26.12 15.77 7.59
CA ASP A 242 -26.40 17.21 7.76
C ASP A 242 -27.37 17.73 6.69
N GLY A 243 -28.58 18.08 7.11
CA GLY A 243 -29.60 18.67 6.25
C GLY A 243 -29.26 20.07 5.70
N SER A 244 -28.17 20.70 6.13
CA SER A 244 -27.72 22.00 5.63
C SER A 244 -27.11 21.95 4.23
N GLY A 245 -26.82 20.76 3.68
CA GLY A 245 -26.12 20.57 2.42
C GLY A 245 -24.61 20.83 2.49
N ALA A 246 -24.05 21.00 3.69
CA ALA A 246 -22.58 21.12 3.85
C ALA A 246 -21.89 19.81 3.49
N ARG A 247 -20.85 19.91 2.66
CA ARG A 247 -20.09 18.74 2.19
C ARG A 247 -19.10 18.25 3.24
N HIS A 248 -18.81 16.97 3.20
CA HIS A 248 -17.73 16.34 3.98
C HIS A 248 -16.37 16.83 3.47
N VAL A 249 -15.50 17.25 4.39
CA VAL A 249 -14.13 17.71 4.11
C VAL A 249 -13.17 17.17 5.16
N ASP A 250 -12.10 16.51 4.70
CA ASP A 250 -11.00 16.01 5.54
C ASP A 250 -9.70 16.75 5.26
N GLN A 251 -8.95 17.02 6.31
CA GLN A 251 -7.60 17.54 6.25
C GLN A 251 -6.64 16.48 6.81
N PHE A 252 -5.96 15.78 5.91
CA PHE A 252 -4.95 14.79 6.29
C PHE A 252 -3.57 15.40 6.34
N VAL A 253 -2.85 15.11 7.42
CA VAL A 253 -1.42 15.39 7.54
C VAL A 253 -0.74 14.09 7.96
N THR A 254 0.30 13.69 7.23
CA THR A 254 1.09 12.49 7.53
C THR A 254 2.55 12.85 7.66
N GLY A 255 3.14 12.63 8.83
CA GLY A 255 4.59 12.66 9.06
C GLY A 255 5.15 11.25 9.02
N GLN A 256 6.24 11.02 8.31
CA GLN A 256 6.89 9.70 8.17
C GLN A 256 8.38 9.80 8.45
N LEU A 257 8.91 8.77 9.09
CA LEU A 257 10.33 8.53 9.31
C LEU A 257 10.63 7.07 8.95
N ASP A 258 11.65 6.84 8.16
CA ASP A 258 12.10 5.51 7.75
C ASP A 258 13.61 5.41 7.82
N VAL A 259 14.13 4.41 8.50
CA VAL A 259 15.55 4.11 8.62
C VAL A 259 15.78 2.72 8.07
N THR A 260 16.73 2.57 7.16
CA THR A 260 17.10 1.27 6.59
C THR A 260 18.61 1.10 6.59
N ARG A 261 19.07 -0.08 6.97
CA ARG A 261 20.43 -0.54 6.79
C ARG A 261 20.43 -1.69 5.79
N THR A 262 21.18 -1.54 4.72
CA THR A 262 21.34 -2.56 3.67
C THR A 262 22.78 -3.06 3.69
N GLY A 263 22.98 -4.36 3.71
CA GLY A 263 24.29 -5.02 3.72
C GLY A 263 24.12 -6.52 3.48
N ALA A 264 24.80 -7.36 4.24
CA ALA A 264 24.58 -8.82 4.20
C ALA A 264 23.14 -9.19 4.56
N VAL A 265 22.53 -8.39 5.42
CA VAL A 265 21.10 -8.41 5.76
C VAL A 265 20.51 -7.02 5.58
N LEU A 266 19.22 -6.95 5.28
CA LEU A 266 18.46 -5.72 5.31
C LEU A 266 17.71 -5.63 6.65
N LEU A 267 17.88 -4.49 7.32
CA LEU A 267 17.10 -4.12 8.50
C LEU A 267 16.44 -2.77 8.24
N GLY A 268 15.16 -2.65 8.56
CA GLY A 268 14.44 -1.40 8.42
C GLY A 268 13.50 -1.17 9.59
N ALA A 269 13.35 0.09 9.99
CA ALA A 269 12.35 0.54 10.94
C ALA A 269 11.67 1.80 10.39
N GLY A 270 10.37 1.87 10.53
CA GLY A 270 9.59 3.01 10.08
C GLY A 270 8.55 3.42 11.11
N TYR A 271 8.22 4.69 11.10
CA TYR A 271 7.13 5.24 11.88
C TYR A 271 6.38 6.27 11.05
N ALA A 272 5.05 6.21 11.07
CA ALA A 272 4.21 7.24 10.51
C ALA A 272 3.17 7.69 11.53
N LEU A 273 2.94 9.00 11.56
CA LEU A 273 1.87 9.64 12.30
C LEU A 273 0.92 10.28 11.29
N GLN A 274 -0.33 9.83 11.30
CA GLN A 274 -1.39 10.37 10.45
C GLN A 274 -2.42 11.08 11.33
N TRP A 275 -2.72 12.32 11.00
CA TRP A 275 -3.75 13.09 11.63
C TRP A 275 -4.79 13.48 10.57
N ASN A 276 -6.05 13.14 10.84
CA ASN A 276 -7.19 13.58 10.04
C ASN A 276 -8.07 14.50 10.87
N ARG A 277 -8.21 15.74 10.42
CA ARG A 277 -9.23 16.65 10.91
C ARG A 277 -10.39 16.65 9.93
N SER A 278 -11.50 16.05 10.34
CA SER A 278 -12.74 15.99 9.58
C SER A 278 -13.78 16.99 10.11
N ASN A 279 -14.64 17.47 9.21
CA ASN A 279 -15.86 18.15 9.60
C ASN A 279 -17.05 17.19 9.70
N SER A 280 -16.83 15.90 9.44
CA SER A 280 -17.82 14.83 9.53
C SER A 280 -17.60 14.03 10.82
N TYR A 281 -18.69 13.73 11.54
CA TYR A 281 -18.65 12.99 12.80
C TYR A 281 -18.08 11.58 12.60
N GLY A 282 -17.18 11.18 13.49
CA GLY A 282 -16.55 9.86 13.48
C GLY A 282 -15.35 9.70 12.53
N GLU A 283 -15.06 10.69 11.66
CA GLU A 283 -13.99 10.60 10.67
C GLU A 283 -12.67 11.25 11.14
N GLY A 284 -12.71 12.03 12.23
CA GLY A 284 -11.51 12.63 12.82
C GLY A 284 -10.68 11.59 13.56
N LEU A 285 -9.40 11.41 13.19
CA LEU A 285 -8.55 10.39 13.80
C LEU A 285 -7.08 10.82 13.95
N LEU A 286 -6.41 10.16 14.87
CA LEU A 286 -4.96 10.13 14.98
C LEU A 286 -4.51 8.67 14.88
N ARG A 287 -3.65 8.37 13.90
CA ARG A 287 -3.15 7.02 13.64
C ARG A 287 -1.63 6.98 13.78
N HIS A 288 -1.14 6.03 14.55
CA HIS A 288 0.26 5.69 14.69
C HIS A 288 0.53 4.38 13.94
N ILE A 289 1.54 4.37 13.08
CA ILE A 289 1.95 3.20 12.32
C ILE A 289 3.43 2.98 12.58
N ALA A 290 3.77 1.88 13.24
CA ALA A 290 5.16 1.47 13.43
C ALA A 290 5.44 0.24 12.57
N SER A 291 6.56 0.21 11.87
CA SER A 291 6.93 -0.90 10.99
C SER A 291 8.36 -1.37 11.23
N LEU A 292 8.57 -2.68 11.10
CA LEU A 292 9.88 -3.32 11.09
C LEU A 292 10.03 -4.16 9.83
N ARG A 293 11.21 -4.19 9.25
CA ARG A 293 11.54 -4.96 8.04
C ARG A 293 12.85 -5.67 8.24
N PHE A 294 12.87 -6.92 7.83
CA PHE A 294 14.06 -7.77 7.84
C PHE A 294 14.14 -8.54 6.53
N ALA A 295 15.34 -8.69 5.97
CA ALA A 295 15.55 -9.63 4.89
C ALA A 295 16.99 -10.15 4.91
N ALA A 296 17.15 -11.45 4.68
CA ALA A 296 18.43 -12.13 4.71
C ALA A 296 18.50 -13.30 3.75
N PRO A 297 19.65 -13.55 3.12
CA PRO A 297 19.94 -14.83 2.49
C PRO A 297 20.07 -15.90 3.55
N LEU A 298 19.57 -17.10 3.25
CA LEU A 298 19.67 -18.29 4.07
C LEU A 298 20.51 -19.37 3.35
N PRO A 299 20.98 -20.40 4.06
CA PRO A 299 21.63 -21.57 3.43
C PRO A 299 20.76 -22.20 2.33
N PHE A 300 21.41 -22.93 1.43
CA PHE A 300 20.77 -23.65 0.32
C PHE A 300 20.02 -22.80 -0.71
N GLY A 301 20.40 -21.52 -0.84
CA GLY A 301 19.81 -20.59 -1.82
C GLY A 301 18.41 -20.09 -1.45
N PHE A 302 18.00 -20.25 -0.20
CA PHE A 302 16.79 -19.61 0.31
C PHE A 302 17.04 -18.13 0.63
N TYR A 303 15.95 -17.35 0.60
CA TYR A 303 15.92 -15.97 1.00
C TYR A 303 14.68 -15.74 1.89
N LEU A 304 14.90 -15.19 3.08
CA LEU A 304 13.83 -14.86 4.03
C LEU A 304 13.61 -13.34 3.99
N ALA A 305 12.35 -12.94 3.90
CA ALA A 305 11.92 -11.57 4.16
C ALA A 305 10.79 -11.58 5.19
N ALA A 306 10.82 -10.63 6.11
CA ALA A 306 9.78 -10.45 7.11
C ALA A 306 9.45 -8.96 7.27
N ARG A 307 8.18 -8.66 7.53
CA ARG A 307 7.68 -7.32 7.84
C ARG A 307 6.67 -7.44 8.98
N GLY A 308 6.75 -6.54 9.94
CA GLY A 308 5.72 -6.30 10.94
C GLY A 308 5.23 -4.86 10.83
N GLU A 309 3.93 -4.66 10.99
CA GLU A 309 3.31 -3.35 11.06
C GLU A 309 2.30 -3.32 12.20
N LEU A 310 2.49 -2.38 13.13
CA LEU A 310 1.59 -2.12 14.24
C LEU A 310 0.83 -0.84 13.96
N VAL A 311 -0.49 -0.91 13.94
CA VAL A 311 -1.38 0.22 13.71
C VAL A 311 -2.20 0.49 14.96
N LEU A 312 -2.11 1.72 15.48
CA LEU A 312 -2.88 2.20 16.61
C LEU A 312 -3.69 3.42 16.16
N VAL A 313 -5.00 3.41 16.35
CA VAL A 313 -5.89 4.50 15.92
C VAL A 313 -6.68 5.02 17.12
N GLY A 314 -6.67 6.33 17.30
CA GLY A 314 -7.54 7.05 18.22
C GLY A 314 -8.48 7.96 17.44
N TYR A 315 -9.79 7.82 17.65
CA TYR A 315 -10.80 8.70 17.03
C TYR A 315 -11.08 9.88 17.96
N HIS A 316 -11.24 11.08 17.37
CA HIS A 316 -11.54 12.30 18.13
C HIS A 316 -12.97 12.32 18.64
N ASP A 317 -13.89 11.89 17.77
CA ASP A 317 -15.28 11.65 18.12
C ASP A 317 -15.43 10.17 18.47
N GLN A 318 -16.41 9.82 19.29
CA GLN A 318 -16.75 8.41 19.47
C GLN A 318 -17.14 7.87 18.09
N LEU A 319 -16.64 6.66 17.75
CA LEU A 319 -17.06 5.94 16.55
C LEU A 319 -18.58 6.04 16.42
N PRO A 320 -19.11 6.41 15.22
CA PRO A 320 -20.54 6.27 15.00
C PRO A 320 -20.85 4.78 15.12
N LEU A 321 -21.34 4.37 16.27
CA LEU A 321 -21.92 3.06 16.45
C LEU A 321 -23.18 3.07 15.61
N LEU A 322 -23.12 2.56 14.40
CA LEU A 322 -24.30 2.26 13.61
C LEU A 322 -25.05 1.15 14.37
N THR A 323 -25.92 1.54 15.26
CA THR A 323 -26.84 0.60 15.89
C THR A 323 -27.84 0.16 14.82
N ASP A 324 -27.75 -1.10 14.42
CA ASP A 324 -28.83 -1.77 13.70
C ASP A 324 -30.13 -1.59 14.50
N PRO A 325 -31.30 -1.35 13.88
CA PRO A 325 -32.60 -1.38 14.55
C PRO A 325 -32.86 -2.63 15.39
N SER A 326 -32.14 -3.73 15.16
CA SER A 326 -32.13 -4.95 15.98
C SER A 326 -31.20 -4.88 17.20
N GLY A 327 -30.48 -3.77 17.45
CA GLY A 327 -29.58 -3.58 18.59
C GLY A 327 -28.17 -4.12 18.41
N GLY A 328 -27.80 -4.57 17.21
CA GLY A 328 -26.43 -4.93 16.85
C GLY A 328 -25.56 -3.66 16.65
N VAL A 329 -24.34 -3.70 17.13
CA VAL A 329 -23.35 -2.64 16.92
C VAL A 329 -22.43 -3.07 15.79
N ASN A 330 -22.54 -2.42 14.63
CA ASN A 330 -21.64 -2.64 13.50
C ASN A 330 -20.63 -1.50 13.43
N ALA A 331 -19.40 -1.76 13.84
CA ALA A 331 -18.28 -0.83 13.70
C ALA A 331 -17.39 -1.29 12.54
N SER A 332 -17.56 -0.71 11.37
CA SER A 332 -16.84 -1.15 10.16
C SER A 332 -15.65 -0.28 9.77
N ILE A 333 -15.09 0.45 10.71
CA ILE A 333 -13.88 1.28 10.48
C ILE A 333 -12.60 0.46 10.58
N GLU A 334 -12.67 -0.83 10.46
CA GLU A 334 -11.73 -1.82 10.97
C GLU A 334 -10.51 -2.06 10.11
N GLU A 335 -10.58 -1.85 8.81
CA GLU A 335 -9.40 -2.00 7.96
C GLU A 335 -8.29 -1.01 8.32
N GLU A 336 -8.64 0.09 8.94
CA GLU A 336 -7.71 1.12 9.34
C GLU A 336 -6.94 0.81 10.62
N THR A 337 -7.38 -0.16 11.43
CA THR A 337 -6.77 -0.53 12.72
C THR A 337 -5.98 -1.83 12.67
N ARG A 338 -5.92 -2.50 11.53
CA ARG A 338 -5.32 -3.84 11.42
C ARG A 338 -3.81 -3.77 11.38
N SER A 339 -3.21 -4.44 12.36
CA SER A 339 -1.79 -4.71 12.39
C SER A 339 -1.49 -5.97 11.56
N GLU A 340 -0.30 -6.03 10.97
CA GLU A 340 0.10 -7.11 10.07
C GLU A 340 1.49 -7.66 10.46
N VAL A 341 1.63 -8.99 10.42
CA VAL A 341 2.94 -9.64 10.39
C VAL A 341 2.99 -10.51 9.14
N ARG A 342 4.01 -10.32 8.32
CA ARG A 342 4.21 -11.04 7.06
C ARG A 342 5.60 -11.67 7.05
N ALA A 343 5.67 -12.91 6.63
CA ALA A 343 6.91 -13.63 6.37
C ALA A 343 6.87 -14.24 4.97
N GLU A 344 7.98 -14.14 4.26
CA GLU A 344 8.18 -14.71 2.92
C GLU A 344 9.46 -15.51 2.90
N LEU A 345 9.37 -16.73 2.41
CA LEU A 345 10.51 -17.59 2.13
C LEU A 345 10.54 -17.88 0.64
N SER A 346 11.63 -17.54 0.00
CA SER A 346 11.76 -17.80 -1.43
C SER A 346 13.04 -18.54 -1.77
N ARG A 347 13.03 -19.27 -2.89
CA ARG A 347 14.16 -19.99 -3.44
C ARG A 347 14.23 -19.78 -4.95
N ASP A 348 15.40 -19.38 -5.42
CA ASP A 348 15.68 -19.32 -6.86
C ASP A 348 15.84 -20.75 -7.42
N LEU A 349 15.09 -21.03 -8.47
CA LEU A 349 15.12 -22.31 -9.20
C LEU A 349 15.94 -22.22 -10.50
N GLY A 350 16.47 -21.06 -10.82
CA GLY A 350 17.17 -20.77 -12.08
C GLY A 350 16.26 -20.31 -13.20
N ALA A 351 16.85 -19.81 -14.30
CA ALA A 351 16.14 -19.34 -15.49
C ALA A 351 15.03 -18.30 -15.21
N GLY A 352 15.21 -17.46 -14.17
CA GLY A 352 14.22 -16.45 -13.76
C GLY A 352 13.04 -17.00 -12.96
N LEU A 353 13.02 -18.30 -12.65
CA LEU A 353 11.99 -18.95 -11.84
C LEU A 353 12.35 -18.94 -10.36
N GLN A 354 11.36 -18.65 -9.51
CA GLN A 354 11.46 -18.64 -8.06
C GLN A 354 10.24 -19.32 -7.43
N LEU A 355 10.46 -20.15 -6.43
CA LEU A 355 9.40 -20.64 -5.56
C LEU A 355 9.26 -19.68 -4.38
N LEU A 356 8.02 -19.28 -4.05
CA LEU A 356 7.70 -18.32 -3.00
C LEU A 356 6.63 -18.88 -2.07
N GLY A 357 6.96 -19.05 -0.80
CA GLY A 357 6.01 -19.26 0.29
C GLY A 357 5.78 -17.94 1.03
N ARG A 358 4.54 -17.60 1.33
CA ARG A 358 4.17 -16.40 2.06
C ARG A 358 3.15 -16.74 3.14
N TYR A 359 3.35 -16.17 4.31
CA TYR A 359 2.38 -16.21 5.40
C TYR A 359 2.11 -14.80 5.89
N VAL A 360 0.83 -14.46 6.09
CA VAL A 360 0.42 -13.16 6.63
C VAL A 360 -0.58 -13.39 7.74
N PHE A 361 -0.33 -12.73 8.86
CA PHE A 361 -1.23 -12.67 10.01
C PHE A 361 -1.69 -11.23 10.22
N TYR A 362 -3.00 -11.06 10.32
CA TYR A 362 -3.64 -9.78 10.63
C TYR A 362 -4.34 -9.86 11.98
N ALA A 363 -4.26 -8.80 12.77
CA ALA A 363 -4.99 -8.68 14.02
C ALA A 363 -5.25 -7.21 14.35
N ASN A 364 -6.30 -6.94 15.11
CA ASN A 364 -6.46 -5.65 15.77
C ASN A 364 -5.53 -5.59 16.98
N ALA A 365 -4.76 -4.49 17.10
CA ALA A 365 -3.90 -4.27 18.27
C ALA A 365 -4.71 -3.73 19.46
N ILE A 366 -5.74 -2.93 19.18
CA ILE A 366 -6.62 -2.30 20.18
C ILE A 366 -8.02 -2.24 19.57
N GLY A 367 -9.06 -2.59 20.33
CA GLY A 367 -10.44 -2.52 19.88
C GLY A 367 -11.37 -3.30 20.81
N GLN A 368 -12.68 -3.15 20.62
CA GLN A 368 -13.69 -3.91 21.37
C GLN A 368 -13.97 -5.28 20.78
N GLY A 369 -13.48 -5.56 19.55
CA GLY A 369 -13.63 -6.81 18.86
C GLY A 369 -12.30 -7.55 18.64
N GLU A 370 -12.35 -8.89 18.61
CA GLU A 370 -11.21 -9.71 18.21
C GLU A 370 -11.26 -9.96 16.71
N TYR A 371 -10.39 -9.27 15.97
CA TYR A 371 -10.14 -9.59 14.57
C TYR A 371 -8.88 -10.41 14.44
N ARG A 372 -9.00 -11.55 13.76
CA ARG A 372 -7.86 -12.38 13.37
C ARG A 372 -8.09 -12.92 11.97
N ARG A 373 -7.05 -12.88 11.17
CA ARG A 373 -7.05 -13.45 9.82
C ARG A 373 -5.66 -13.95 9.49
N GLN A 374 -5.58 -15.13 8.88
CA GLN A 374 -4.32 -15.72 8.42
C GLN A 374 -4.46 -16.06 6.95
N THR A 375 -3.42 -15.76 6.20
CA THR A 375 -3.31 -16.21 4.82
C THR A 375 -1.99 -16.95 4.62
N ALA A 376 -2.04 -18.07 3.92
CA ALA A 376 -0.86 -18.82 3.54
C ALA A 376 -0.86 -19.01 2.01
N THR A 377 0.23 -18.63 1.35
CA THR A 377 0.36 -18.66 -0.10
C THR A 377 1.57 -19.50 -0.50
N LEU A 378 1.42 -20.29 -1.55
CA LEU A 378 2.54 -20.92 -2.27
C LEU A 378 2.43 -20.51 -3.75
N SER A 379 3.47 -19.90 -4.27
CA SER A 379 3.48 -19.35 -5.63
C SER A 379 4.73 -19.74 -6.38
N LEU A 380 4.58 -19.85 -7.70
CA LEU A 380 5.68 -19.84 -8.64
C LEU A 380 5.78 -18.45 -9.26
N VAL A 381 6.95 -17.87 -9.19
CA VAL A 381 7.24 -16.53 -9.72
C VAL A 381 8.22 -16.67 -10.87
N TYR A 382 7.93 -16.01 -11.98
CA TYR A 382 8.85 -15.86 -13.11
C TYR A 382 9.19 -14.39 -13.29
N SER A 383 10.47 -14.08 -13.48
CA SER A 383 10.94 -12.72 -13.77
C SER A 383 11.91 -12.75 -14.93
N THR A 384 11.73 -11.84 -15.90
CA THR A 384 12.77 -11.49 -16.87
C THR A 384 13.75 -10.52 -16.20
N ASN A 385 15.02 -10.70 -16.48
CA ASN A 385 16.07 -9.74 -16.08
C ASN A 385 16.17 -8.61 -17.07
#